data_3dfafd6f345b69a1ed29080c6c209890
#
_entry.id   3dfafd6f345b69a1ed29080c6c209890
#
_cell.length_a   1.000
_cell.length_b   1.000
_cell.length_c   1.000
_cell.angle_alpha   90.00
_cell.angle_beta   90.00
_cell.angle_gamma   90.00
#
_symmetry.space_group_name_H-M   'P 1'
#
loop_
_entity.id
_entity.type
_entity.pdbx_description
1 polymer ?
#
loop_
_entity_poly.entity_id
_entity_poly.type
_entity_poly.pdbx_seq_one_letter_code
_entity_poly.pdbx_strand_id
1 'polypeptide(L)' 'IDGGIAESGSYTLTKRTAVKNTPSDTAPVEFYLEAGDKINFDLKVTQDGHSWISYISYSGVRRYVQVD' A
#
# COMPACT_ATOMS: atom_id res chain seq x y z
N ILE A 1 -5.35 -1.84 12.71
CA ILE A 1 -5.70 -2.66 11.56
C ILE A 1 -5.43 -4.13 11.88
N ASP A 2 -6.46 -4.93 11.79
CA ASP A 2 -6.34 -6.36 11.99
C ASP A 2 -5.62 -7.00 10.81
N GLY A 3 -4.84 -8.06 11.09
CA GLY A 3 -4.15 -8.80 10.06
C GLY A 3 -2.87 -8.15 9.53
N GLY A 4 -2.43 -7.06 10.17
CA GLY A 4 -1.17 -6.43 9.80
C GLY A 4 0.02 -7.19 10.31
N ILE A 5 1.04 -7.33 9.47
CA ILE A 5 2.31 -7.99 9.81
C ILE A 5 3.43 -7.00 9.60
N ALA A 6 4.21 -6.76 10.65
CA ALA A 6 5.37 -5.88 10.57
C ALA A 6 6.47 -6.60 9.79
N GLU A 7 6.64 -6.22 8.55
CA GLU A 7 7.65 -6.80 7.67
C GLU A 7 8.17 -5.72 6.74
N SER A 8 9.47 -5.54 6.72
CA SER A 8 10.12 -4.53 5.88
C SER A 8 10.62 -5.16 4.57
N GLY A 9 10.50 -4.41 3.50
CA GLY A 9 10.97 -4.85 2.20
C GLY A 9 10.73 -3.79 1.15
N SER A 10 10.96 -4.15 -0.10
CA SER A 10 10.69 -3.27 -1.22
C SER A 10 9.86 -4.00 -2.27
N TYR A 11 9.00 -3.25 -2.94
CA TYR A 11 8.13 -3.77 -3.98
C TYR A 11 8.15 -2.84 -5.17
N THR A 12 8.37 -3.38 -6.35
CA THR A 12 8.35 -2.62 -7.60
C THR A 12 7.00 -2.85 -8.28
N LEU A 13 6.28 -1.77 -8.54
CA LEU A 13 4.98 -1.86 -9.19
C LEU A 13 5.13 -2.30 -10.64
N THR A 14 4.23 -3.18 -11.08
CA THR A 14 4.21 -3.67 -12.46
C THR A 14 3.16 -2.97 -13.30
N LYS A 15 2.32 -2.15 -12.65
CA LYS A 15 1.26 -1.40 -13.32
C LYS A 15 0.94 -0.17 -12.49
N ARG A 16 0.23 0.79 -13.10
CA ARG A 16 -0.29 1.95 -12.38
C ARG A 16 -1.20 1.47 -11.25
N THR A 17 -0.96 1.95 -10.04
CA THR A 17 -1.62 1.47 -8.83
C THR A 17 -2.12 2.62 -7.97
N ALA A 18 -3.34 2.50 -7.48
CA ALA A 18 -3.93 3.49 -6.59
C ALA A 18 -3.30 3.41 -5.21
N VAL A 19 -3.09 4.57 -4.59
CA VAL A 19 -2.60 4.69 -3.23
C VAL A 19 -3.72 5.25 -2.36
N LYS A 20 -3.97 4.60 -1.23
CA LYS A 20 -5.07 4.94 -0.33
C LYS A 20 -4.56 5.14 1.09
N ASN A 21 -5.36 5.80 1.91
CA ASN A 21 -5.04 6.01 3.32
C ASN A 21 -5.54 4.89 4.22
N THR A 22 -6.36 3.99 3.69
CA THR A 22 -6.84 2.81 4.41
C THR A 22 -6.79 1.60 3.47
N PRO A 23 -6.60 0.38 4.00
CA PRO A 23 -6.56 -0.83 3.17
C PRO A 23 -7.98 -1.31 2.86
N SER A 24 -8.69 -0.56 2.03
CA SER A 24 -10.08 -0.86 1.68
C SER A 24 -10.32 -0.57 0.20
N ASP A 25 -11.03 -1.48 -0.47
CA ASP A 25 -11.41 -1.32 -1.86
C ASP A 25 -12.25 -0.08 -2.10
N THR A 26 -13.07 0.29 -1.10
CA THR A 26 -14.00 1.39 -1.22
C THR A 26 -13.43 2.72 -0.76
N ALA A 27 -12.20 2.72 -0.23
CA ALA A 27 -11.56 3.95 0.21
C ALA A 27 -11.26 4.86 -0.99
N PRO A 28 -11.35 6.18 -0.82
CA PRO A 28 -11.00 7.10 -1.90
C PRO A 28 -9.52 6.99 -2.25
N VAL A 29 -9.23 7.13 -3.55
CA VAL A 29 -7.85 7.14 -4.05
C VAL A 29 -7.23 8.50 -3.75
N GLU A 30 -6.07 8.50 -3.11
CA GLU A 30 -5.34 9.73 -2.83
C GLU A 30 -4.53 10.18 -4.04
N PHE A 31 -3.80 9.24 -4.63
CA PHE A 31 -3.03 9.47 -5.85
C PHE A 31 -2.65 8.11 -6.46
N TYR A 32 -2.01 8.15 -7.62
CA TYR A 32 -1.54 6.94 -8.29
C TYR A 32 -0.03 6.91 -8.37
N LEU A 33 0.53 5.71 -8.23
CA LEU A 33 1.93 5.44 -8.58
C LEU A 33 1.95 4.70 -9.90
N GLU A 34 3.04 4.86 -10.64
CA GLU A 34 3.16 4.29 -11.98
C GLU A 34 3.92 2.97 -11.96
N ALA A 35 3.79 2.20 -13.05
CA ALA A 35 4.58 1.00 -13.23
C ALA A 35 6.07 1.34 -13.17
N GLY A 36 6.83 0.54 -12.44
CA GLY A 36 8.26 0.78 -12.23
C GLY A 36 8.59 1.55 -10.96
N ASP A 37 7.60 2.17 -10.33
CA ASP A 37 7.82 2.84 -9.04
C ASP A 37 8.10 1.80 -7.96
N LYS A 38 9.02 2.13 -7.06
CA LYS A 38 9.43 1.25 -5.97
C LYS A 38 8.92 1.77 -4.65
N ILE A 39 8.36 0.87 -3.86
CA ILE A 39 7.84 1.18 -2.54
C ILE A 39 8.66 0.44 -1.49
N ASN A 40 9.18 1.19 -0.51
CA ASN A 40 9.81 0.60 0.66
C ASN A 40 8.75 0.52 1.74
N PHE A 41 8.20 -0.66 1.96
CA PHE A 41 7.12 -0.87 2.92
C PHE A 41 7.67 -1.37 4.26
N ASP A 42 6.91 -1.15 5.32
CA ASP A 42 7.23 -1.61 6.67
C ASP A 42 6.11 -2.45 7.28
N LEU A 43 5.02 -2.63 6.54
CA LEU A 43 3.85 -3.36 7.04
C LEU A 43 3.15 -4.05 5.87
N LYS A 44 2.70 -5.27 6.09
CA LYS A 44 1.83 -6.00 5.17
C LYS A 44 0.49 -6.22 5.82
N VAL A 45 -0.58 -6.04 5.07
CA VAL A 45 -1.95 -6.17 5.57
C VAL A 45 -2.75 -7.03 4.61
N THR A 46 -3.58 -7.92 5.15
CA THR A 46 -4.60 -8.62 4.38
C THR A 46 -5.95 -8.13 4.86
N GLN A 47 -6.70 -7.49 3.98
CA GLN A 47 -8.00 -6.92 4.33
C GLN A 47 -8.87 -6.79 3.08
N ASP A 48 -10.17 -6.94 3.24
CA ASP A 48 -11.16 -6.91 2.16
C ASP A 48 -10.85 -7.92 1.05
N GLY A 49 -10.25 -9.05 1.41
CA GLY A 49 -9.91 -10.10 0.44
C GLY A 49 -8.70 -9.78 -0.43
N HIS A 50 -7.93 -8.76 -0.09
CA HIS A 50 -6.77 -8.32 -0.85
C HIS A 50 -5.53 -8.23 0.02
N SER A 51 -4.38 -8.32 -0.62
CA SER A 51 -3.09 -8.11 0.03
C SER A 51 -2.62 -6.69 -0.23
N TRP A 52 -2.18 -6.02 0.83
CA TRP A 52 -1.75 -4.62 0.80
C TRP A 52 -0.36 -4.50 1.39
N ILE A 53 0.42 -3.56 0.87
CA ILE A 53 1.65 -3.11 1.52
C ILE A 53 1.44 -1.68 1.99
N SER A 54 2.13 -1.32 3.07
CA SER A 54 1.95 -0.03 3.71
C SER A 54 3.29 0.62 3.97
N TYR A 55 3.33 1.94 3.85
CA TYR A 55 4.52 2.74 4.11
C TYR A 55 4.12 4.08 4.68
N ILE A 56 5.09 4.77 5.28
CA ILE A 56 4.90 6.14 5.77
C ILE A 56 5.41 7.09 4.69
N SER A 57 4.55 7.99 4.22
CA SER A 57 4.91 8.98 3.21
C SER A 57 5.75 10.11 3.82
N TYR A 58 6.28 10.99 2.97
CA TYR A 58 7.07 12.14 3.42
C TYR A 58 6.31 13.04 4.39
N SER A 59 5.01 13.14 4.23
CA SER A 59 4.17 13.94 5.13
C SER A 59 3.89 13.26 6.46
N GLY A 60 4.39 12.04 6.67
CA GLY A 60 4.15 11.28 7.90
C GLY A 60 2.82 10.53 7.90
N VAL A 61 2.12 10.51 6.80
CA VAL A 61 0.84 9.82 6.66
C VAL A 61 1.09 8.40 6.15
N ARG A 62 0.47 7.42 6.82
CA ARG A 62 0.58 6.04 6.37
C ARG A 62 -0.27 5.82 5.13
N ARG A 63 0.32 5.21 4.12
CA ARG A 63 -0.34 4.90 2.85
C ARG A 63 -0.44 3.39 2.67
N TYR A 64 -1.42 2.97 1.88
CA TYR A 64 -1.69 1.57 1.59
C TYR A 64 -1.80 1.36 0.09
N VAL A 65 -1.17 0.30 -0.40
CA VAL A 65 -1.14 -0.04 -1.83
C VAL A 65 -1.52 -1.50 -1.98
N GLN A 66 -2.53 -1.76 -2.80
CA GLN A 66 -2.96 -3.13 -3.10
C GLN A 66 -1.97 -3.77 -4.06
N VAL A 67 -1.53 -4.98 -3.75
CA VAL A 67 -0.47 -5.66 -4.52
C VAL A 67 -0.92 -6.99 -5.16
N ASP A 68 -2.19 -7.31 -5.09
CA ASP A 68 -2.71 -8.52 -5.74
C ASP A 68 -3.67 -8.21 -6.90
#